data_2c623d743ea3334a6f2380a027509f54
#
_entry.id   2c623d743ea3334a6f2380a027509f54
#
_cell.length_a   1.000
_cell.length_b   1.000
_cell.length_c   1.000
_cell.angle_alpha   90.00
_cell.angle_beta   90.00
_cell.angle_gamma   90.00
#
_symmetry.space_group_name_H-M   'P 1'
#
loop_
_entity.id
_entity.type
_entity.pdbx_description
1 polymer ?
#
loop_
_entity_poly.entity_id
_entity_poly.type
_entity_poly.pdbx_seq_one_letter_code
_entity_poly.pdbx_strand_id
1 'polypeptide(L)' 'MSKVKQWAEDTAEKSVDMIIKQLKDGQIDLDTAKKNIMSVDNLQFTGINYDNVDEVIEENAHA' A
#
# COMPACT_ATOMS: atom_id res chain seq x y z
N MET A 1 -13.25 18.37 9.00
CA MET A 1 -12.67 18.48 7.65
C MET A 1 -11.39 17.72 7.51
N SER A 2 -10.31 18.21 8.11
CA SER A 2 -9.03 17.52 8.02
C SER A 2 -9.06 16.12 8.64
N LYS A 3 -9.92 15.89 9.61
CA LYS A 3 -10.02 14.59 10.26
C LYS A 3 -10.49 13.47 9.33
N VAL A 4 -11.39 13.79 8.42
CA VAL A 4 -11.90 12.78 7.47
C VAL A 4 -10.79 12.37 6.51
N LYS A 5 -10.03 13.33 6.00
CA LYS A 5 -8.93 13.07 5.09
C LYS A 5 -7.83 12.26 5.79
N GLN A 6 -7.52 12.65 7.03
CA GLN A 6 -6.49 11.96 7.80
C GLN A 6 -6.87 10.51 8.09
N TRP A 7 -8.14 10.29 8.41
CA TRP A 7 -8.64 8.93 8.65
C TRP A 7 -8.49 8.06 7.40
N ALA A 8 -8.86 8.61 6.24
CA ALA A 8 -8.77 7.89 4.97
C ALA A 8 -7.32 7.56 4.64
N GLU A 9 -6.42 8.50 4.89
CA GLU A 9 -4.99 8.33 4.68
C GLU A 9 -4.43 7.22 5.58
N ASP A 10 -4.75 7.27 6.85
CA ASP A 10 -4.29 6.27 7.82
C ASP A 10 -4.80 4.88 7.47
N THR A 11 -6.07 4.77 7.10
CA THR A 11 -6.67 3.49 6.75
C THR A 11 -6.00 2.91 5.50
N ALA A 12 -5.76 3.74 4.49
CA ALA A 12 -5.11 3.30 3.27
C ALA A 12 -3.68 2.85 3.55
N GLU A 13 -2.94 3.61 4.35
CA GLU A 13 -1.57 3.25 4.71
C GLU A 13 -1.50 1.92 5.46
N LYS A 14 -2.42 1.69 6.38
CA LYS A 14 -2.47 0.43 7.11
C LYS A 14 -2.72 -0.74 6.18
N SER A 15 -3.61 -0.56 5.22
CA SER A 15 -3.90 -1.60 4.24
C SER A 15 -2.66 -1.91 3.40
N VAL A 16 -1.96 -0.88 2.95
CA VAL A 16 -0.73 -1.06 2.18
C VAL A 16 0.33 -1.77 3.01
N ASP A 17 0.51 -1.36 4.26
CA ASP A 17 1.48 -1.98 5.14
C ASP A 17 1.19 -3.47 5.35
N MET A 18 -0.08 -3.81 5.53
CA MET A 18 -0.48 -5.21 5.69
C MET A 18 -0.15 -6.03 4.45
N ILE A 19 -0.41 -5.48 3.28
CA ILE A 19 -0.12 -6.17 2.02
C ILE A 19 1.39 -6.39 1.87
N ILE A 20 2.18 -5.37 2.17
CA ILE A 20 3.64 -5.47 2.09
C ILE A 20 4.16 -6.52 3.07
N LYS A 21 3.58 -6.56 4.26
CA LYS A 21 3.95 -7.57 5.26
C LYS A 21 3.68 -8.98 4.75
N GLN A 22 2.51 -9.19 4.11
CA GLN A 22 2.17 -10.48 3.52
C GLN A 22 3.18 -10.87 2.44
N LEU A 23 3.62 -9.90 1.65
CA LEU A 23 4.64 -10.14 0.64
C LEU A 23 5.97 -10.55 1.28
N LYS A 24 6.39 -9.84 2.32
CA LYS A 24 7.63 -10.14 3.03
C LYS A 24 7.59 -11.53 3.68
N ASP A 25 6.42 -11.92 4.16
CA ASP A 25 6.24 -13.23 4.79
C ASP A 25 6.10 -14.37 3.78
N GLY A 26 6.04 -14.04 2.49
CA GLY A 26 5.91 -15.04 1.45
C GLY A 26 4.49 -15.56 1.24
N GLN A 27 3.49 -14.89 1.80
CA GLN A 27 2.09 -15.29 1.66
C GLN A 27 1.52 -14.93 0.30
N ILE A 28 2.05 -13.89 -0.33
CA ILE A 28 1.61 -13.45 -1.65
C ILE A 28 2.86 -13.10 -2.47
N ASP A 29 2.73 -13.13 -3.78
CA ASP A 29 3.83 -12.74 -4.65
C ASP A 29 3.76 -11.25 -5.00
N LEU A 30 4.75 -10.78 -5.74
CA LEU A 30 4.84 -9.36 -6.10
C LEU A 30 3.64 -8.90 -6.92
N ASP A 31 3.23 -9.70 -7.90
CA ASP A 31 2.07 -9.34 -8.73
C ASP A 31 0.81 -9.21 -7.91
N THR A 32 0.58 -10.14 -6.99
CA THR A 32 -0.59 -10.11 -6.12
C THR A 32 -0.52 -8.89 -5.20
N ALA A 33 0.66 -8.61 -4.65
CA ALA A 33 0.84 -7.45 -3.78
C ALA A 33 0.50 -6.16 -4.52
N LYS A 34 0.99 -6.02 -5.76
CA LYS A 34 0.71 -4.83 -6.56
C LYS A 34 -0.78 -4.68 -6.83
N LYS A 35 -1.44 -5.75 -7.21
CA LYS A 35 -2.88 -5.73 -7.48
C LYS A 35 -3.65 -5.35 -6.23
N ASN A 36 -3.28 -5.93 -5.09
CA ASN A 36 -3.96 -5.65 -3.83
C ASN A 36 -3.78 -4.20 -3.41
N ILE A 37 -2.57 -3.67 -3.55
CA ILE A 37 -2.30 -2.27 -3.21
C ILE A 37 -3.13 -1.34 -4.10
N MET A 38 -3.15 -1.62 -5.39
CA MET A 38 -3.92 -0.78 -6.32
C MET A 38 -5.42 -0.85 -6.09
N SER A 39 -5.88 -1.86 -5.36
CA SER A 39 -7.30 -2.01 -5.00
C SER A 39 -7.65 -1.38 -3.66
N VAL A 40 -6.67 -0.82 -2.95
CA VAL A 40 -6.91 -0.20 -1.65
C VAL A 40 -7.78 1.04 -1.81
N ASP A 41 -8.82 1.15 -1.00
CA ASP A 41 -9.67 2.34 -0.98
C ASP A 41 -8.87 3.54 -0.50
N ASN A 42 -9.11 4.68 -1.13
CA ASN A 42 -8.45 5.94 -0.77
C ASN A 42 -6.94 5.91 -1.01
N LEU A 43 -6.48 5.04 -1.88
CA LEU A 43 -5.06 4.93 -2.18
C LEU A 43 -4.45 6.25 -2.64
N GLN A 44 -5.24 7.10 -3.31
CA GLN A 44 -4.77 8.39 -3.79
C GLN A 44 -4.26 9.29 -2.66
N PHE A 45 -4.71 9.06 -1.43
CA PHE A 45 -4.25 9.85 -0.29
C PHE A 45 -2.86 9.45 0.19
N THR A 46 -2.38 8.29 -0.23
CA THR A 46 -1.04 7.82 0.16
C THR A 46 0.05 8.29 -0.80
N GLY A 47 -0.34 8.82 -1.95
CA GLY A 47 0.62 9.20 -2.99
C GLY A 47 1.10 8.03 -3.83
N ILE A 48 0.61 6.83 -3.58
CA ILE A 48 0.99 5.64 -4.34
C ILE A 48 0.13 5.54 -5.58
N ASN A 49 0.76 5.28 -6.73
CA ASN A 49 0.06 5.07 -7.98
C ASN A 49 0.74 3.93 -8.75
N TYR A 50 0.19 3.62 -9.90
CA TYR A 50 0.70 2.50 -10.71
C TYR A 50 2.16 2.70 -11.12
N ASP A 51 2.59 3.93 -11.28
CA ASP A 51 3.95 4.24 -11.72
C ASP A 51 4.98 4.04 -10.62
N ASN A 52 4.60 4.28 -9.35
CA ASN A 52 5.55 4.21 -8.25
C ASN A 52 5.32 3.06 -7.28
N VAL A 53 4.27 2.25 -7.50
CA VAL A 53 3.95 1.16 -6.57
C VAL A 53 5.10 0.16 -6.43
N ASP A 54 5.80 -0.14 -7.52
CA ASP A 54 6.94 -1.04 -7.49
C ASP A 54 8.03 -0.52 -6.56
N GLU A 55 8.34 0.75 -6.69
CA GLU A 55 9.37 1.41 -5.90
C GLU A 55 8.99 1.42 -4.42
N VAL A 56 7.73 1.72 -4.13
CA VAL A 56 7.23 1.74 -2.76
C VAL A 56 7.36 0.35 -2.12
N ILE A 57 6.96 -0.68 -2.84
CA ILE A 57 7.05 -2.05 -2.35
C ILE A 57 8.51 -2.43 -2.09
N GLU A 58 9.38 -2.12 -3.03
CA GLU A 58 10.78 -2.46 -2.92
C GLU A 58 11.43 -1.80 -1.72
N GLU A 59 11.20 -0.50 -1.53
CA GLU A 59 11.74 0.22 -0.40
C GLU A 59 11.27 -0.35 0.93
N ASN A 60 10.00 -0.66 1.04
CA ASN A 60 9.44 -1.16 2.29
C ASN A 60 9.79 -2.62 2.54
N ALA A 61 9.94 -3.42 1.50
CA ALA A 61 10.28 -4.83 1.63
C ALA A 61 11.72 -5.02 2.09
N HIS A 62 12.58 -4.06 1.79
CA HIS A 62 14.00 -4.14 2.19
C HIS A 62 14.31 -3.43 3.50
N ALA A 63 13.36 -2.71 4.02
CA ALA A 63 13.55 -1.94 5.26
C ALA A 63 13.67 -2.85 6.48
#